data_f1c33049817f16beb04272525fb96eed
#
_entry.id   f1c33049817f16beb04272525fb96eed
#
_cell.length_a   1.000
_cell.length_b   1.000
_cell.length_c   1.000
_cell.angle_alpha   90.00
_cell.angle_beta   90.00
_cell.angle_gamma   90.00
#
_symmetry.space_group_name_H-M   'P 1'
#
loop_
_entity.id
_entity.type
_entity.pdbx_description
1 polymer ?
#
loop_
_entity_poly.entity_id
_entity_poly.type
_entity_poly.pdbx_seq_one_letter_code
_entity_poly.pdbx_strand_id
1 'polypeptide(L)'
;MNIKESCSFSGGKYHKSMGKQRIITTLVCATLFFAQSQFSAQAADRGPDPSPSASNSETSAPTSTKSAQNVDTELTKSRSLIASKKYKEALTELKKVNKSYPNNADVNNLLGFASRKLSQYKQAGTYYTKALKIKPDHLGALEYQGELFVLTKDITKAKANLAKLKKACGTSCAEYLDLKKSIGTKK
;
A
#
# COMPACT_ATOMS: atom_id res chain seq x y z
N MET A 1 54.25 -12.57 -36.70
CA MET A 1 53.17 -13.50 -37.08
C MET A 1 51.84 -12.85 -36.68
N ASN A 2 51.13 -12.36 -37.69
CA ASN A 2 49.82 -11.73 -37.56
C ASN A 2 48.73 -12.79 -37.47
N ILE A 3 47.83 -12.69 -36.50
CA ILE A 3 46.51 -13.26 -36.67
C ILE A 3 45.47 -12.21 -36.18
N LYS A 4 44.83 -11.56 -37.14
CA LYS A 4 43.60 -10.80 -36.98
C LYS A 4 42.46 -11.81 -36.91
N GLU A 5 41.67 -11.80 -35.85
CA GLU A 5 40.35 -12.40 -35.88
C GLU A 5 39.26 -11.33 -35.75
N SER A 6 38.49 -11.29 -36.83
CA SER A 6 37.38 -10.43 -37.12
C SER A 6 36.15 -10.98 -36.38
N CYS A 7 35.62 -10.28 -35.38
CA CYS A 7 34.28 -10.59 -34.85
C CYS A 7 33.20 -9.85 -35.67
N SER A 8 32.49 -10.67 -36.45
CA SER A 8 31.32 -10.29 -37.22
C SER A 8 30.14 -9.97 -36.30
N PHE A 9 29.67 -8.71 -36.34
CA PHE A 9 28.48 -8.23 -35.62
C PHE A 9 27.26 -8.57 -36.45
N SER A 10 26.52 -9.61 -36.08
CA SER A 10 25.25 -9.99 -36.69
C SER A 10 24.13 -9.13 -36.14
N GLY A 11 23.57 -8.25 -37.00
CA GLY A 11 22.48 -7.37 -36.67
C GLY A 11 21.15 -8.11 -36.47
N GLY A 12 20.67 -8.20 -35.26
CA GLY A 12 19.31 -8.64 -34.94
C GLY A 12 18.31 -7.51 -35.18
N LYS A 13 17.41 -7.71 -36.16
CA LYS A 13 16.31 -6.79 -36.51
C LYS A 13 15.28 -6.79 -35.36
N TYR A 14 15.12 -5.65 -34.69
CA TYR A 14 14.01 -5.45 -33.76
C TYR A 14 12.72 -5.14 -34.54
N HIS A 15 11.81 -6.09 -34.58
CA HIS A 15 10.45 -5.88 -35.05
C HIS A 15 9.68 -5.04 -34.03
N LYS A 16 9.43 -3.78 -34.40
CA LYS A 16 8.57 -2.84 -33.68
C LYS A 16 7.11 -3.20 -33.97
N SER A 17 6.48 -3.98 -33.11
CA SER A 17 5.05 -4.24 -33.16
C SER A 17 4.28 -3.01 -32.65
N MET A 18 3.74 -2.23 -33.57
CA MET A 18 2.76 -1.18 -33.22
C MET A 18 1.40 -1.83 -32.99
N GLY A 19 1.05 -2.03 -31.73
CA GLY A 19 -0.31 -2.36 -31.31
C GLY A 19 -1.22 -1.14 -31.45
N LYS A 20 -2.20 -1.25 -32.34
CA LYS A 20 -3.24 -0.22 -32.63
C LYS A 20 -4.06 0.05 -31.37
N GLN A 21 -3.96 1.24 -30.84
CA GLN A 21 -4.81 1.80 -29.81
C GLN A 21 -6.17 2.17 -30.45
N ARG A 22 -7.19 1.37 -30.16
CA ARG A 22 -8.57 1.70 -30.54
C ARG A 22 -9.13 2.69 -29.53
N ILE A 23 -9.23 3.93 -29.95
CA ILE A 23 -10.01 4.97 -29.29
C ILE A 23 -11.48 4.62 -29.52
N ILE A 24 -12.17 4.22 -28.46
CA ILE A 24 -13.63 4.11 -28.45
C ILE A 24 -14.16 5.37 -27.79
N THR A 25 -14.55 6.30 -28.64
CA THR A 25 -15.36 7.46 -28.29
C THR A 25 -16.80 6.99 -28.16
N THR A 26 -17.32 6.89 -26.96
CA THR A 26 -18.77 6.79 -26.74
C THR A 26 -19.29 8.03 -26.07
N LEU A 27 -19.96 8.79 -26.90
CA LEU A 27 -20.84 9.90 -26.61
C LEU A 27 -22.18 9.32 -26.16
N VAL A 28 -22.65 9.57 -24.95
CA VAL A 28 -24.07 9.41 -24.59
C VAL A 28 -24.45 10.36 -23.48
N CYS A 29 -25.16 11.38 -23.87
CA CYS A 29 -26.50 11.81 -23.43
C CYS A 29 -26.78 12.01 -21.95
N ALA A 30 -26.96 13.28 -21.68
CA ALA A 30 -27.69 13.83 -20.55
C ALA A 30 -29.13 13.31 -20.48
N THR A 31 -29.58 12.93 -19.32
CA THR A 31 -30.99 13.08 -18.92
C THR A 31 -31.07 13.53 -17.49
N LEU A 32 -31.58 14.71 -17.35
CA LEU A 32 -32.07 15.35 -16.15
C LEU A 32 -33.25 14.55 -15.59
N PHE A 33 -33.21 14.20 -14.32
CA PHE A 33 -34.42 13.97 -13.54
C PHE A 33 -34.35 14.74 -12.22
N PHE A 34 -35.10 15.80 -12.23
CA PHE A 34 -35.49 16.60 -11.09
C PHE A 34 -36.59 15.83 -10.34
N ALA A 35 -36.41 15.53 -9.11
CA ALA A 35 -37.50 15.20 -8.19
C ALA A 35 -37.25 15.85 -6.83
N GLN A 36 -37.86 16.99 -6.66
CA GLN A 36 -38.07 17.64 -5.36
C GLN A 36 -39.14 16.86 -4.62
N SER A 37 -38.93 16.55 -3.37
CA SER A 37 -39.98 16.32 -2.40
C SER A 37 -39.66 17.05 -1.11
N GLN A 38 -40.40 18.13 -0.95
CA GLN A 38 -40.54 18.86 0.31
C GLN A 38 -41.40 18.02 1.24
N PHE A 39 -40.99 17.88 2.49
CA PHE A 39 -41.96 17.51 3.54
C PHE A 39 -41.84 18.45 4.73
N SER A 40 -42.99 18.94 5.07
CA SER A 40 -43.33 20.02 5.95
C SER A 40 -43.03 19.81 7.43
N ALA A 41 -42.87 20.94 8.10
CA ALA A 41 -42.80 21.11 9.54
C ALA A 41 -44.10 20.71 10.24
N GLN A 42 -43.99 20.18 11.47
CA GLN A 42 -45.06 20.27 12.47
C GLN A 42 -44.46 20.48 13.85
N ALA A 43 -44.83 21.60 14.43
CA ALA A 43 -44.53 21.98 15.79
C ALA A 43 -45.67 21.56 16.74
N ALA A 44 -45.35 21.17 17.96
CA ALA A 44 -46.18 21.28 19.19
C ALA A 44 -45.29 20.86 20.38
N ASP A 45 -44.84 21.73 21.17
CA ASP A 45 -45.35 22.43 22.37
C ASP A 45 -45.56 21.53 23.60
N ARG A 46 -44.79 21.80 24.66
CA ARG A 46 -45.04 21.87 26.13
C ARG A 46 -43.91 21.33 26.99
N GLY A 47 -43.26 22.25 27.72
CA GLY A 47 -42.39 21.97 28.84
C GLY A 47 -43.14 21.82 30.18
N PRO A 48 -42.61 22.04 31.43
CA PRO A 48 -41.21 22.36 31.83
C PRO A 48 -40.62 21.44 32.92
N ASP A 49 -39.31 21.62 33.16
CA ASP A 49 -38.31 21.31 34.16
C ASP A 49 -38.68 20.65 35.51
N PRO A 50 -37.70 20.02 36.30
CA PRO A 50 -36.39 20.58 36.61
C PRO A 50 -35.17 19.57 36.67
N SER A 51 -34.00 20.15 36.56
CA SER A 51 -32.64 19.66 36.92
C SER A 51 -32.46 19.17 38.40
N PRO A 52 -31.29 18.63 38.88
CA PRO A 52 -29.99 18.44 38.24
C PRO A 52 -29.31 17.08 38.56
N SER A 53 -28.31 16.67 37.80
CA SER A 53 -27.12 16.01 38.35
C SER A 53 -26.00 15.94 37.31
N ALA A 54 -24.87 16.52 37.69
CA ALA A 54 -23.62 16.46 36.98
C ALA A 54 -23.07 15.05 36.96
N SER A 55 -22.67 14.54 35.80
CA SER A 55 -21.62 13.60 35.68
C SER A 55 -20.80 13.93 34.46
N ASN A 56 -19.57 14.36 34.70
CA ASN A 56 -18.53 14.53 33.70
C ASN A 56 -18.35 13.25 32.89
N SER A 57 -18.71 13.28 31.63
CA SER A 57 -18.20 12.36 30.64
C SER A 57 -17.16 13.11 29.85
N GLU A 58 -15.91 12.93 30.18
CA GLU A 58 -14.79 13.39 29.40
C GLU A 58 -14.91 12.78 27.98
N THR A 59 -15.23 13.64 27.05
CA THR A 59 -15.18 13.37 25.63
C THR A 59 -13.74 13.09 25.26
N SER A 60 -13.42 11.81 25.09
CA SER A 60 -12.16 11.39 24.46
C SER A 60 -12.13 11.93 23.03
N ALA A 61 -11.43 13.02 22.84
CA ALA A 61 -11.19 13.66 21.56
C ALA A 61 -10.46 12.72 20.59
N PRO A 62 -10.71 12.83 19.28
CA PRO A 62 -10.06 12.02 18.25
C PRO A 62 -8.63 12.49 17.98
N THR A 63 -7.70 12.07 18.82
CA THR A 63 -6.25 12.35 18.66
C THR A 63 -5.61 11.54 17.51
N SER A 64 -6.34 10.56 16.96
CA SER A 64 -5.80 9.61 15.97
C SER A 64 -5.74 10.17 14.54
N THR A 65 -6.65 11.06 14.15
CA THR A 65 -6.76 11.53 12.75
C THR A 65 -5.67 12.53 12.37
N LYS A 66 -5.31 13.44 13.25
CA LYS A 66 -4.29 14.47 12.98
C LYS A 66 -2.88 13.88 12.88
N SER A 67 -2.59 12.82 13.63
CA SER A 67 -1.32 12.08 13.58
C SER A 67 -1.18 11.28 12.28
N ALA A 68 -2.25 10.65 11.80
CA ALA A 68 -2.25 9.87 10.57
C ALA A 68 -2.05 10.74 9.32
N GLN A 69 -2.74 11.87 9.21
CA GLN A 69 -2.60 12.83 8.10
C GLN A 69 -1.18 13.41 8.01
N ASN A 70 -0.53 13.67 9.15
CA ASN A 70 0.84 14.18 9.17
C ASN A 70 1.85 13.16 8.65
N VAL A 71 1.73 11.88 9.04
CA VAL A 71 2.60 10.80 8.55
C VAL A 71 2.48 10.61 7.04
N ASP A 72 1.28 10.63 6.48
CA ASP A 72 1.07 10.46 5.05
C ASP A 72 1.74 11.56 4.23
N THR A 73 1.69 12.80 4.70
CA THR A 73 2.41 13.92 4.07
C THR A 73 3.92 13.70 4.10
N GLU A 74 4.49 13.29 5.22
CA GLU A 74 5.93 13.01 5.34
C GLU A 74 6.37 11.80 4.50
N LEU A 75 5.49 10.82 4.29
CA LEU A 75 5.77 9.66 3.43
C LEU A 75 5.72 9.96 1.93
N THR A 76 5.14 11.08 1.50
CA THR A 76 4.97 11.43 0.08
C THR A 76 6.29 11.43 -0.67
N LYS A 77 7.34 12.06 -0.12
CA LYS A 77 8.68 12.08 -0.72
C LYS A 77 9.26 10.68 -0.84
N SER A 78 9.12 9.87 0.20
CA SER A 78 9.65 8.49 0.23
C SER A 78 8.93 7.60 -0.78
N ARG A 79 7.61 7.74 -0.93
CA ARG A 79 6.81 7.03 -1.93
C ARG A 79 7.21 7.42 -3.37
N SER A 80 7.46 8.71 -3.63
CA SER A 80 7.96 9.20 -4.93
C SER A 80 9.34 8.61 -5.26
N LEU A 81 10.25 8.55 -4.29
CA LEU A 81 11.57 7.94 -4.47
C LEU A 81 11.47 6.44 -4.76
N ILE A 82 10.55 5.73 -4.09
CA ILE A 82 10.26 4.30 -4.35
C ILE A 82 9.71 4.12 -5.78
N ALA A 83 8.75 4.93 -6.20
CA ALA A 83 8.19 4.89 -7.55
C ALA A 83 9.27 5.12 -8.62
N SER A 84 10.22 6.00 -8.34
CA SER A 84 11.40 6.27 -9.18
C SER A 84 12.51 5.23 -9.03
N LYS A 85 12.30 4.15 -8.28
CA LYS A 85 13.28 3.08 -7.96
C LYS A 85 14.56 3.58 -7.26
N LYS A 86 14.53 4.77 -6.67
CA LYS A 86 15.64 5.35 -5.88
C LYS A 86 15.60 4.83 -4.45
N TYR A 87 15.79 3.50 -4.29
CA TYR A 87 15.57 2.82 -3.01
C TYR A 87 16.55 3.23 -1.91
N LYS A 88 17.78 3.63 -2.26
CA LYS A 88 18.79 4.07 -1.30
C LYS A 88 18.40 5.41 -0.67
N GLU A 89 17.97 6.35 -1.51
CA GLU A 89 17.48 7.65 -1.08
C GLU A 89 16.16 7.52 -0.30
N ALA A 90 15.24 6.67 -0.80
CA ALA A 90 14.00 6.36 -0.09
C ALA A 90 14.27 5.82 1.32
N LEU A 91 15.22 4.89 1.47
CA LEU A 91 15.59 4.33 2.77
C LEU A 91 16.14 5.41 3.72
N THR A 92 16.90 6.37 3.20
CA THR A 92 17.43 7.49 3.98
C THR A 92 16.31 8.40 4.48
N GLU A 93 15.36 8.78 3.61
CA GLU A 93 14.21 9.60 4.01
C GLU A 93 13.29 8.85 4.99
N LEU A 94 12.99 7.59 4.72
CA LEU A 94 12.17 6.75 5.61
C LEU A 94 12.77 6.59 7.01
N LYS A 95 14.10 6.53 7.14
CA LYS A 95 14.77 6.52 8.44
C LYS A 95 14.57 7.82 9.21
N LYS A 96 14.47 8.97 8.52
CA LYS A 96 14.15 10.26 9.16
C LYS A 96 12.70 10.23 9.67
N VAL A 97 11.75 9.84 8.81
CA VAL A 97 10.33 9.73 9.19
C VAL A 97 10.15 8.74 10.35
N ASN A 98 10.88 7.63 10.35
CA ASN A 98 10.81 6.63 11.42
C ASN A 98 11.30 7.13 12.79
N LYS A 99 12.13 8.18 12.85
CA LYS A 99 12.50 8.80 14.13
C LYS A 99 11.31 9.50 14.77
N SER A 100 10.49 10.17 13.97
CA SER A 100 9.26 10.85 14.43
C SER A 100 8.11 9.85 14.66
N TYR A 101 8.03 8.79 13.86
CA TYR A 101 6.93 7.82 13.86
C TYR A 101 7.41 6.37 13.96
N PRO A 102 8.13 5.99 15.03
CA PRO A 102 8.74 4.67 15.14
C PRO A 102 7.72 3.52 15.19
N ASN A 103 6.52 3.80 15.67
CA ASN A 103 5.43 2.84 15.81
C ASN A 103 4.32 3.01 14.76
N ASN A 104 4.67 3.48 13.56
CA ASN A 104 3.75 3.52 12.44
C ASN A 104 3.98 2.31 11.52
N ALA A 105 2.90 1.59 11.17
CA ALA A 105 2.99 0.37 10.37
C ALA A 105 3.41 0.65 8.92
N ASP A 106 2.89 1.73 8.30
CA ASP A 106 3.24 2.12 6.93
C ASP A 106 4.71 2.50 6.79
N VAL A 107 5.24 3.29 7.75
CA VAL A 107 6.66 3.67 7.79
C VAL A 107 7.53 2.40 7.84
N ASN A 108 7.22 1.47 8.75
CA ASN A 108 7.98 0.22 8.87
C ASN A 108 7.81 -0.67 7.64
N ASN A 109 6.62 -0.73 7.03
CA ASN A 109 6.39 -1.45 5.78
C ASN A 109 7.26 -0.89 4.64
N LEU A 110 7.28 0.42 4.44
CA LEU A 110 8.09 1.06 3.39
C LEU A 110 9.60 0.92 3.63
N LEU A 111 10.06 0.98 4.89
CA LEU A 111 11.44 0.66 5.26
C LEU A 111 11.81 -0.78 4.88
N GLY A 112 10.92 -1.73 5.15
CA GLY A 112 11.06 -3.12 4.74
C GLY A 112 11.14 -3.25 3.22
N PHE A 113 10.25 -2.57 2.50
CA PHE A 113 10.22 -2.59 1.03
C PHE A 113 11.53 -2.06 0.42
N ALA A 114 11.98 -0.88 0.82
CA ALA A 114 13.21 -0.28 0.32
C ALA A 114 14.44 -1.15 0.66
N SER A 115 14.50 -1.70 1.87
CA SER A 115 15.57 -2.64 2.29
C SER A 115 15.57 -3.91 1.44
N ARG A 116 14.40 -4.50 1.15
CA ARG A 116 14.27 -5.70 0.31
C ARG A 116 14.73 -5.42 -1.13
N LYS A 117 14.37 -4.26 -1.69
CA LYS A 117 14.83 -3.86 -3.04
C LYS A 117 16.35 -3.65 -3.11
N LEU A 118 16.99 -3.36 -1.99
CA LEU A 118 18.45 -3.27 -1.85
C LEU A 118 19.09 -4.60 -1.43
N SER A 119 18.35 -5.72 -1.47
CA SER A 119 18.81 -7.05 -1.06
C SER A 119 19.21 -7.16 0.42
N GLN A 120 18.84 -6.21 1.25
CA GLN A 120 19.06 -6.20 2.70
C GLN A 120 17.99 -7.05 3.41
N TYR A 121 17.92 -8.34 3.09
CA TYR A 121 16.80 -9.22 3.44
C TYR A 121 16.56 -9.37 4.95
N LYS A 122 17.63 -9.47 5.75
CA LYS A 122 17.54 -9.54 7.21
C LYS A 122 16.86 -8.29 7.78
N GLN A 123 17.30 -7.12 7.34
CA GLN A 123 16.74 -5.83 7.78
C GLN A 123 15.30 -5.65 7.32
N ALA A 124 14.99 -6.03 6.07
CA ALA A 124 13.63 -6.02 5.55
C ALA A 124 12.68 -6.87 6.40
N GLY A 125 13.10 -8.09 6.75
CA GLY A 125 12.34 -8.98 7.63
C GLY A 125 12.03 -8.36 8.99
N THR A 126 13.01 -7.70 9.61
CA THR A 126 12.82 -6.99 10.89
C THR A 126 11.77 -5.90 10.77
N TYR A 127 11.82 -5.08 9.72
CA TYR A 127 10.86 -4.00 9.51
C TYR A 127 9.45 -4.53 9.23
N TYR A 128 9.27 -5.53 8.37
CA TYR A 128 7.96 -6.14 8.13
C TYR A 128 7.38 -6.78 9.39
N THR A 129 8.20 -7.47 10.17
CA THR A 129 7.75 -8.05 11.44
C THR A 129 7.28 -6.95 12.40
N LYS A 130 7.98 -5.82 12.45
CA LYS A 130 7.55 -4.68 13.26
C LYS A 130 6.25 -4.07 12.74
N ALA A 131 6.09 -3.89 11.42
CA ALA A 131 4.85 -3.41 10.82
C ALA A 131 3.67 -4.32 11.18
N LEU A 132 3.84 -5.64 11.10
CA LEU A 132 2.80 -6.62 11.41
C LEU A 132 2.54 -6.80 12.92
N LYS A 133 3.50 -6.45 13.77
CA LYS A 133 3.27 -6.37 15.22
C LYS A 133 2.37 -5.18 15.56
N ILE A 134 2.54 -4.05 14.85
CA ILE A 134 1.73 -2.83 15.03
C ILE A 134 0.34 -3.02 14.42
N LYS A 135 0.26 -3.54 13.20
CA LYS A 135 -0.98 -3.79 12.46
C LYS A 135 -0.93 -5.19 11.82
N PRO A 136 -1.51 -6.21 12.49
CA PRO A 136 -1.42 -7.61 12.06
C PRO A 136 -2.06 -7.92 10.71
N ASP A 137 -3.03 -7.12 10.29
CA ASP A 137 -3.76 -7.20 9.02
C ASP A 137 -3.27 -6.20 7.96
N HIS A 138 -2.10 -5.62 8.12
CA HIS A 138 -1.52 -4.68 7.16
C HIS A 138 -1.21 -5.38 5.84
N LEU A 139 -2.04 -5.16 4.82
CA LEU A 139 -2.01 -5.90 3.56
C LEU A 139 -0.64 -5.86 2.88
N GLY A 140 -0.09 -4.65 2.64
CA GLY A 140 1.23 -4.52 2.00
C GLY A 140 2.38 -5.15 2.81
N ALA A 141 2.32 -5.17 4.14
CA ALA A 141 3.36 -5.82 4.94
C ALA A 141 3.25 -7.35 4.87
N LEU A 142 2.04 -7.90 4.82
CA LEU A 142 1.81 -9.34 4.61
C LEU A 142 2.29 -9.78 3.23
N GLU A 143 1.97 -9.02 2.18
CA GLU A 143 2.41 -9.27 0.81
C GLU A 143 3.94 -9.23 0.72
N TYR A 144 4.56 -8.09 1.08
CA TYR A 144 6.00 -7.90 0.89
C TYR A 144 6.86 -8.78 1.78
N GLN A 145 6.40 -9.11 3.00
CA GLN A 145 7.05 -10.13 3.82
C GLN A 145 6.90 -11.52 3.19
N GLY A 146 5.73 -11.81 2.63
CA GLY A 146 5.50 -13.06 1.89
C GLY A 146 6.44 -13.19 0.68
N GLU A 147 6.60 -12.13 -0.11
CA GLU A 147 7.57 -12.09 -1.21
C GLU A 147 9.02 -12.24 -0.71
N LEU A 148 9.36 -11.64 0.43
CA LEU A 148 10.67 -11.84 1.05
C LEU A 148 10.89 -13.32 1.40
N PHE A 149 9.89 -14.01 1.96
CA PHE A 149 9.96 -15.44 2.24
C PHE A 149 10.12 -16.28 0.96
N VAL A 150 9.47 -15.89 -0.14
CA VAL A 150 9.70 -16.53 -1.45
C VAL A 150 11.15 -16.34 -1.90
N LEU A 151 11.71 -15.13 -1.78
CA LEU A 151 13.11 -14.84 -2.13
C LEU A 151 14.09 -15.62 -1.27
N THR A 152 13.80 -15.83 0.00
CA THR A 152 14.61 -16.58 0.95
C THR A 152 14.29 -18.07 0.99
N LYS A 153 13.44 -18.57 0.07
CA LYS A 153 13.03 -19.97 -0.08
C LYS A 153 12.20 -20.54 1.09
N ASP A 154 11.65 -19.69 1.94
CA ASP A 154 10.72 -20.10 3.02
C ASP A 154 9.27 -20.07 2.52
N ILE A 155 8.93 -20.99 1.64
CA ILE A 155 7.60 -21.06 1.01
C ILE A 155 6.49 -21.30 2.03
N THR A 156 6.80 -22.00 3.12
CA THR A 156 5.83 -22.25 4.19
C THR A 156 5.36 -20.96 4.83
N LYS A 157 6.27 -20.06 5.19
CA LYS A 157 5.91 -18.74 5.73
C LYS A 157 5.23 -17.84 4.70
N ALA A 158 5.64 -17.91 3.43
CA ALA A 158 4.95 -17.18 2.35
C ALA A 158 3.48 -17.60 2.23
N LYS A 159 3.19 -18.91 2.26
CA LYS A 159 1.81 -19.45 2.26
C LYS A 159 1.02 -19.04 3.51
N ALA A 160 1.66 -18.97 4.67
CA ALA A 160 1.01 -18.48 5.90
C ALA A 160 0.58 -17.01 5.76
N ASN A 161 1.41 -16.14 5.18
CA ASN A 161 1.02 -14.76 4.89
C ASN A 161 -0.09 -14.67 3.83
N LEU A 162 -0.06 -15.53 2.80
CA LEU A 162 -1.13 -15.61 1.81
C LEU A 162 -2.49 -15.98 2.45
N ALA A 163 -2.48 -16.91 3.42
CA ALA A 163 -3.68 -17.26 4.17
C ALA A 163 -4.21 -16.08 5.01
N LYS A 164 -3.31 -15.29 5.62
CA LYS A 164 -3.69 -14.06 6.34
C LYS A 164 -4.29 -13.02 5.39
N LEU A 165 -3.70 -12.80 4.21
CA LEU A 165 -4.27 -11.92 3.18
C LEU A 165 -5.65 -12.36 2.75
N LYS A 166 -5.84 -13.67 2.49
CA LYS A 166 -7.17 -14.21 2.18
C LYS A 166 -8.21 -13.87 3.24
N LYS A 167 -7.83 -13.94 4.51
CA LYS A 167 -8.72 -13.59 5.63
C LYS A 167 -8.98 -12.08 5.72
N ALA A 168 -7.98 -11.25 5.44
CA ALA A 168 -8.05 -9.79 5.61
C ALA A 168 -8.78 -9.08 4.46
N CYS A 169 -8.61 -9.53 3.20
CA CYS A 169 -9.16 -8.85 2.02
C CYS A 169 -9.76 -9.79 0.96
N GLY A 170 -9.84 -11.09 1.22
CA GLY A 170 -10.36 -12.06 0.25
C GLY A 170 -9.32 -12.51 -0.78
N THR A 171 -9.79 -13.13 -1.87
CA THR A 171 -8.93 -13.72 -2.93
C THR A 171 -8.79 -12.84 -4.17
N SER A 172 -9.45 -11.69 -4.20
CA SER A 172 -9.47 -10.76 -5.34
C SER A 172 -8.67 -9.48 -5.10
N CYS A 173 -8.18 -9.22 -3.89
CA CYS A 173 -7.34 -8.05 -3.64
C CYS A 173 -5.95 -8.20 -4.28
N ALA A 174 -5.35 -7.09 -4.64
CA ALA A 174 -4.07 -7.05 -5.36
C ALA A 174 -2.97 -7.79 -4.59
N GLU A 175 -2.84 -7.53 -3.31
CA GLU A 175 -1.81 -8.11 -2.44
C GLU A 175 -1.89 -9.64 -2.36
N TYR A 176 -3.11 -10.19 -2.31
CA TYR A 176 -3.30 -11.64 -2.35
C TYR A 176 -2.87 -12.22 -3.70
N LEU A 177 -3.28 -11.59 -4.80
CA LEU A 177 -2.98 -12.07 -6.15
C LEU A 177 -1.47 -11.99 -6.45
N ASP A 178 -0.80 -10.92 -6.06
CA ASP A 178 0.63 -10.71 -6.27
C ASP A 178 1.46 -11.71 -5.48
N LEU A 179 1.14 -11.93 -4.19
CA LEU A 179 1.84 -12.94 -3.40
C LEU A 179 1.56 -14.36 -3.91
N LYS A 180 0.32 -14.68 -4.30
CA LYS A 180 -0.03 -15.98 -4.91
C LYS A 180 0.77 -16.23 -6.18
N LYS A 181 0.89 -15.23 -7.04
CA LYS A 181 1.73 -15.28 -8.25
C LYS A 181 3.20 -15.52 -7.90
N SER A 182 3.74 -14.77 -6.94
CA SER A 182 5.14 -14.89 -6.49
C SER A 182 5.46 -16.31 -5.97
N ILE A 183 4.53 -16.94 -5.24
CA ILE A 183 4.67 -18.33 -4.77
C ILE A 183 4.64 -19.31 -5.95
N GLY A 184 3.76 -19.10 -6.94
CA GLY A 184 3.58 -20.00 -8.08
C GLY A 184 4.75 -19.99 -9.06
N THR A 185 5.52 -18.91 -9.16
CA THR A 185 6.68 -18.78 -10.08
C THR A 185 7.94 -19.44 -9.57
N LYS A 186 7.95 -19.94 -8.34
CA LYS A 186 9.11 -20.59 -7.68
C LYS A 186 8.85 -22.09 -7.44
N LYS A 187 8.48 -22.82 -8.50
CA LYS A 187 8.48 -24.28 -8.53
C LYS A 187 9.87 -24.82 -8.92
#